data_db9897fa78f6c47a1509b68456cfd827
#
_entry.id   db9897fa78f6c47a1509b68456cfd827
#
_cell.length_a   1.000
_cell.length_b   1.000
_cell.length_c   1.000
_cell.angle_alpha   90.00
_cell.angle_beta   90.00
_cell.angle_gamma   90.00
#
_symmetry.space_group_name_H-M   'P 1'
#
loop_
_entity.id
_entity.type
_entity.pdbx_description
1 polymer ?
#
loop_
_entity_poly.entity_id
_entity_poly.type
_entity_poly.pdbx_seq_one_letter_code
_entity_poly.pdbx_strand_id
1 'polypeptide(L)'
;MANSKISVGWFCYKSQEQYSEFLKIFTDTNVLPRDFTSWKNLADKGIEHAENHGIIVIRVYPESAEEFATWCQIHKSGINAEGRTGFASFKASK
;
A
#
# COMPACT_ATOMS: atom_id res chain seq x y z
N MET A 1 -9.14 24.12 -18.76
CA MET A 1 -8.61 23.62 -18.44
C MET A 1 -8.61 22.54 -17.86
N ALA A 2 -8.18 21.92 -18.08
CA ALA A 2 -8.46 20.68 -17.70
C ALA A 2 -7.98 20.44 -16.37
N ASN A 3 -8.79 20.01 -15.57
CA ASN A 3 -8.43 19.64 -14.27
C ASN A 3 -8.05 18.21 -14.29
N SER A 4 -6.83 17.93 -14.66
CA SER A 4 -6.39 16.57 -14.51
C SER A 4 -6.11 16.35 -13.07
N LYS A 5 -6.85 15.44 -12.47
CA LYS A 5 -6.61 15.03 -11.10
C LYS A 5 -5.57 13.92 -11.10
N ILE A 6 -4.69 13.99 -10.12
CA ILE A 6 -3.67 12.96 -9.92
C ILE A 6 -4.30 11.82 -9.13
N SER A 7 -4.08 10.60 -9.60
CA SER A 7 -4.53 9.40 -8.89
C SER A 7 -3.31 8.65 -8.37
N VAL A 8 -3.40 8.15 -7.14
CA VAL A 8 -2.32 7.35 -6.57
C VAL A 8 -2.90 6.06 -6.00
N GLY A 9 -2.14 4.97 -6.09
CA GLY A 9 -2.51 3.74 -5.44
C GLY A 9 -1.98 3.71 -4.03
N TRP A 10 -2.79 3.22 -3.10
CA TRP A 10 -2.40 3.13 -1.70
C TRP A 10 -2.48 1.67 -1.28
N PHE A 11 -1.36 1.12 -0.84
CA PHE A 11 -1.27 -0.28 -0.43
C PHE A 11 -2.01 -0.44 0.90
N CYS A 12 -3.04 -1.28 0.91
CA CYS A 12 -3.90 -1.45 2.09
C CYS A 12 -3.99 -2.91 2.50
N TYR A 13 -4.37 -3.13 3.75
CA TYR A 13 -4.55 -4.47 4.30
C TYR A 13 -6.00 -4.65 4.71
N LYS A 14 -6.49 -5.89 4.64
CA LYS A 14 -7.89 -6.20 4.91
C LYS A 14 -8.17 -6.43 6.40
N SER A 15 -7.17 -6.86 7.16
CA SER A 15 -7.38 -7.28 8.55
C SER A 15 -6.06 -7.34 9.30
N GLN A 16 -6.17 -7.49 10.61
CA GLN A 16 -4.99 -7.70 11.46
C GLN A 16 -4.24 -8.95 11.04
N GLU A 17 -4.98 -10.01 10.70
CA GLU A 17 -4.34 -11.25 10.29
C GLU A 17 -3.51 -11.06 9.04
N GLN A 18 -4.08 -10.38 8.04
CA GLN A 18 -3.35 -10.11 6.81
C GLN A 18 -2.14 -9.21 7.07
N TYR A 19 -2.32 -8.18 7.88
CA TYR A 19 -1.22 -7.28 8.23
C TYR A 19 -0.06 -8.07 8.86
N SER A 20 -0.39 -8.97 9.78
CA SER A 20 0.62 -9.81 10.43
C SER A 20 1.35 -10.70 9.43
N GLU A 21 0.62 -11.25 8.47
CA GLU A 21 1.24 -12.08 7.44
C GLU A 21 2.24 -11.28 6.61
N PHE A 22 1.88 -10.04 6.27
CA PHE A 22 2.78 -9.18 5.50
C PHE A 22 4.01 -8.81 6.31
N LEU A 23 3.85 -8.54 7.61
CA LEU A 23 4.99 -8.18 8.45
C LEU A 23 6.04 -9.28 8.49
N LYS A 24 5.65 -10.53 8.29
CA LYS A 24 6.59 -11.65 8.29
C LYS A 24 7.51 -11.63 7.08
N ILE A 25 7.10 -11.00 5.99
CA ILE A 25 7.90 -11.03 4.77
C ILE A 25 8.54 -9.67 4.44
N PHE A 26 8.04 -8.58 5.01
CA PHE A 26 8.61 -7.25 4.74
C PHE A 26 10.02 -7.14 5.33
N THR A 27 10.90 -6.46 4.62
CA THR A 27 12.27 -6.24 5.08
C THR A 27 12.45 -4.93 5.82
N ASP A 28 11.39 -4.11 5.88
CA ASP A 28 11.44 -2.79 6.52
C ASP A 28 10.45 -2.65 7.66
N THR A 29 10.23 -3.72 8.43
CA THR A 29 9.23 -3.69 9.51
C THR A 29 9.57 -2.70 10.62
N ASN A 30 10.83 -2.30 10.72
CA ASN A 30 11.24 -1.34 11.75
C ASN A 30 10.61 0.04 11.55
N VAL A 31 10.09 0.35 10.36
CA VAL A 31 9.46 1.64 10.08
C VAL A 31 7.94 1.54 10.00
N LEU A 32 7.40 0.37 10.31
CA LEU A 32 5.96 0.12 10.21
C LEU A 32 5.33 -0.01 11.59
N PRO A 33 4.05 0.39 11.74
CA PRO A 33 3.35 0.16 12.99
C PRO A 33 3.28 -1.34 13.32
N ARG A 34 3.19 -1.66 14.60
CA ARG A 34 3.17 -3.04 15.04
C ARG A 34 1.86 -3.74 14.75
N ASP A 35 0.76 -3.00 14.74
CA ASP A 35 -0.54 -3.61 14.55
C ASP A 35 -1.35 -2.90 13.49
N PHE A 36 -2.38 -3.60 13.03
CA PHE A 36 -3.25 -3.14 11.95
C PHE A 36 -3.99 -1.85 12.33
N THR A 37 -4.46 -1.74 13.57
CA THR A 37 -5.21 -0.56 13.99
C THR A 37 -4.34 0.70 13.91
N SER A 38 -3.10 0.61 14.37
CA SER A 38 -2.16 1.74 14.30
C SER A 38 -1.86 2.08 12.84
N TRP A 39 -1.64 1.06 12.00
CA TRP A 39 -1.41 1.29 10.58
C TRP A 39 -2.62 1.99 9.96
N LYS A 40 -3.83 1.49 10.25
CA LYS A 40 -5.05 2.03 9.66
C LYS A 40 -5.24 3.50 10.04
N ASN A 41 -4.97 3.85 11.29
CA ASN A 41 -5.09 5.24 11.73
C ASN A 41 -4.13 6.15 10.97
N LEU A 42 -2.90 5.71 10.77
CA LEU A 42 -1.93 6.49 10.00
C LEU A 42 -2.33 6.59 8.54
N ALA A 43 -2.80 5.48 7.97
CA ALA A 43 -3.21 5.45 6.57
C ALA A 43 -4.41 6.36 6.34
N ASP A 44 -5.40 6.33 7.25
CA ASP A 44 -6.58 7.18 7.12
C ASP A 44 -6.20 8.65 7.13
N LYS A 45 -5.25 9.03 7.99
CA LYS A 45 -4.79 10.41 8.02
C LYS A 45 -4.05 10.81 6.75
N GLY A 46 -3.21 9.91 6.24
CA GLY A 46 -2.48 10.17 5.01
C GLY A 46 -3.39 10.28 3.82
N ILE A 47 -4.39 9.41 3.75
CA ILE A 47 -5.36 9.42 2.66
C ILE A 47 -6.20 10.69 2.72
N GLU A 48 -6.66 11.06 3.92
CA GLU A 48 -7.43 12.28 4.08
C GLU A 48 -6.62 13.50 3.64
N HIS A 49 -5.37 13.54 4.04
CA HIS A 49 -4.48 14.64 3.64
C HIS A 49 -4.35 14.72 2.13
N ALA A 50 -4.15 13.58 1.47
CA ALA A 50 -4.02 13.55 0.02
C ALA A 50 -5.30 14.01 -0.65
N GLU A 51 -6.45 13.52 -0.17
CA GLU A 51 -7.73 13.87 -0.77
C GLU A 51 -8.04 15.36 -0.58
N ASN A 52 -7.61 15.94 0.53
CA ASN A 52 -7.79 17.37 0.76
C ASN A 52 -6.97 18.21 -0.20
N HIS A 53 -5.95 17.62 -0.82
CA HIS A 53 -5.14 18.29 -1.83
C HIS A 53 -5.57 17.93 -3.26
N GLY A 54 -6.75 17.34 -3.40
CA GLY A 54 -7.30 17.04 -4.71
C GLY A 54 -6.76 15.77 -5.35
N ILE A 55 -6.10 14.92 -4.58
CA ILE A 55 -5.56 13.67 -5.09
C ILE A 55 -6.61 12.57 -4.93
N ILE A 56 -6.81 11.78 -5.98
CA ILE A 56 -7.70 10.63 -5.92
C ILE A 56 -6.89 9.46 -5.39
N VAL A 57 -7.32 8.90 -4.26
CA VAL A 57 -6.61 7.76 -3.66
C VAL A 57 -7.36 6.48 -3.98
N ILE A 58 -6.68 5.55 -4.61
CA ILE A 58 -7.23 4.24 -4.96
C ILE A 58 -6.66 3.24 -3.97
N ARG A 59 -7.52 2.70 -3.10
CA ARG A 59 -7.09 1.73 -2.10
C ARG A 59 -6.90 0.38 -2.77
N VAL A 60 -5.69 -0.16 -2.68
CA VAL A 60 -5.33 -1.42 -3.29
C VAL A 60 -5.13 -2.46 -2.21
N TYR A 61 -5.93 -3.51 -2.24
CA TYR A 61 -5.88 -4.59 -1.25
C TYR A 61 -5.34 -5.84 -1.93
N PRO A 62 -4.08 -6.22 -1.67
CA PRO A 62 -3.56 -7.46 -2.25
C PRO A 62 -4.34 -8.65 -1.72
N GLU A 63 -4.43 -9.69 -2.53
CA GLU A 63 -5.15 -10.90 -2.14
C GLU A 63 -4.44 -11.65 -1.03
N SER A 64 -3.09 -11.65 -1.06
CA SER A 64 -2.30 -12.37 -0.10
C SER A 64 -0.88 -11.83 -0.07
N ALA A 65 -0.16 -12.19 0.99
CA ALA A 65 1.26 -11.85 1.08
C ALA A 65 2.03 -12.54 -0.04
N GLU A 66 1.62 -13.74 -0.41
CA GLU A 66 2.27 -14.50 -1.47
C GLU A 66 2.13 -13.80 -2.82
N GLU A 67 0.95 -13.27 -3.11
CA GLU A 67 0.75 -12.52 -4.36
C GLU A 67 1.71 -11.35 -4.45
N PHE A 68 1.82 -10.60 -3.37
CA PHE A 68 2.71 -9.45 -3.34
C PHE A 68 4.17 -9.86 -3.49
N ALA A 69 4.58 -10.90 -2.77
CA ALA A 69 5.97 -11.36 -2.84
C ALA A 69 6.32 -11.83 -4.25
N THR A 70 5.40 -12.55 -4.90
CA THR A 70 5.60 -13.02 -6.26
C THR A 70 5.71 -11.85 -7.23
N TRP A 71 4.84 -10.85 -7.06
CA TRP A 71 4.89 -9.65 -7.90
C TRP A 71 6.25 -8.95 -7.76
N CYS A 72 6.73 -8.81 -6.53
CA CYS A 72 8.01 -8.17 -6.29
C CYS A 72 9.15 -8.94 -6.95
N GLN A 73 9.11 -10.27 -6.89
CA GLN A 73 10.12 -11.09 -7.51
C GLN A 73 10.13 -10.92 -9.02
N ILE A 74 8.94 -10.93 -9.63
CA ILE A 74 8.83 -10.78 -11.08
C ILE A 74 9.33 -9.41 -11.54
N HIS A 75 9.03 -8.37 -10.78
CA HIS A 75 9.40 -7.01 -11.14
C HIS A 75 10.73 -6.57 -10.54
N LYS A 76 11.44 -7.49 -9.89
CA LYS A 76 12.76 -7.23 -9.30
C LYS A 76 12.72 -6.07 -8.31
N SER A 77 11.68 -6.04 -7.51
CA SER A 77 11.47 -5.01 -6.50
C SER A 77 11.71 -5.61 -5.13
N GLY A 78 12.11 -4.78 -4.16
CA GLY A 78 12.25 -5.23 -2.79
C GLY A 78 10.90 -5.46 -2.13
N ILE A 79 10.87 -6.32 -1.12
CA ILE A 79 9.65 -6.57 -0.34
C ILE A 79 9.62 -5.54 0.78
N ASN A 80 9.46 -4.29 0.38
CA ASN A 80 9.57 -3.13 1.28
C ASN A 80 8.69 -1.99 0.73
N ALA A 81 8.93 -0.76 1.22
CA ALA A 81 8.14 0.41 0.80
C ALA A 81 8.14 0.61 -0.71
N GLU A 82 9.29 0.40 -1.35
CA GLU A 82 9.37 0.56 -2.80
C GLU A 82 8.48 -0.45 -3.50
N GLY A 83 8.52 -1.70 -3.04
CA GLY A 83 7.69 -2.75 -3.61
C GLY A 83 6.21 -2.47 -3.38
N ARG A 84 5.84 -2.01 -2.19
CA ARG A 84 4.45 -1.69 -1.88
C ARG A 84 3.94 -0.56 -2.77
N THR A 85 4.74 0.47 -2.95
CA THR A 85 4.37 1.60 -3.80
C THR A 85 4.20 1.15 -5.26
N GLY A 86 5.15 0.34 -5.74
CA GLY A 86 5.08 -0.16 -7.11
C GLY A 86 3.87 -1.05 -7.34
N PHE A 87 3.61 -1.96 -6.41
CA PHE A 87 2.46 -2.86 -6.51
C PHE A 87 1.15 -2.07 -6.52
N ALA A 88 1.02 -1.11 -5.61
CA ALA A 88 -0.20 -0.32 -5.53
C ALA A 88 -0.41 0.50 -6.80
N SER A 89 0.65 1.09 -7.34
CA SER A 89 0.55 1.85 -8.59
C SER A 89 0.16 0.96 -9.75
N PHE A 90 0.75 -0.23 -9.83
CA PHE A 90 0.46 -1.18 -10.89
C PHE A 90 -1.01 -1.60 -10.87
N LYS A 91 -1.51 -1.96 -9.69
CA LYS A 91 -2.90 -2.41 -9.56
C LYS A 91 -3.88 -1.26 -9.77
N ALA A 92 -3.54 -0.07 -9.31
CA ALA A 92 -4.42 1.09 -9.44
C ALA A 92 -4.57 1.55 -10.90
N SER A 93 -3.60 1.24 -11.74
CA SER A 93 -3.64 1.65 -13.14
C SER A 93 -4.38 0.67 -14.03
N LYS A 94 -4.91 -0.39 -13.48
CA LYS A 94 -5.61 -1.43 -14.24
C LYS A 94 -7.09 -1.16 -14.38
#